data_89a4eff5f124fe8f21926aa1e4c6f9fd
#
_entry.id   89a4eff5f124fe8f21926aa1e4c6f9fd
#
_cell.length_a   1.000
_cell.length_b   1.000
_cell.length_c   1.000
_cell.angle_alpha   90.00
_cell.angle_beta   90.00
_cell.angle_gamma   90.00
#
_symmetry.space_group_name_H-M   'P 1'
#
loop_
_entity.id
_entity.type
_entity.pdbx_description
1 polymer ?
#
loop_
_entity_poly.entity_id
_entity_poly.type
_entity_poly.pdbx_seq_one_letter_code
_entity_poly.pdbx_strand_id
1 'polypeptide(L)'
;IAPHYTMKRQLDDYYSKFYNKLAKRFSALSANDNAKAKEIAAWKEEVVSKWDSIEVVSYDKCEELLQATIESGKEYTITYVIDEKGLNDAIGLELVTTYTAGDGKQHVYSVEPFSVVKKEGKLYTFQVKHKLENAGSFKVSYRMFPKNSDLPHRQDFCYVRWFV
;
A
#
# COMPACT_ATOMS: atom_id res chain seq x y z
N ILE A 1 15.83 26.19 27.15
CA ILE A 1 15.80 24.71 27.19
C ILE A 1 14.58 24.21 27.96
N ALA A 2 14.30 24.76 29.17
CA ALA A 2 13.22 24.28 30.04
C ALA A 2 11.81 24.20 29.39
N PRO A 3 11.30 25.15 28.59
CA PRO A 3 9.96 25.07 28.01
C PRO A 3 9.76 23.88 27.04
N HIS A 4 10.83 23.39 26.42
CA HIS A 4 10.75 22.34 25.43
C HIS A 4 10.93 20.91 26.00
N TYR A 5 11.41 20.79 27.25
CA TYR A 5 11.75 19.50 27.88
C TYR A 5 11.01 19.30 29.21
N THR A 6 9.75 19.71 29.29
CA THR A 6 8.92 19.52 30.49
C THR A 6 8.14 18.21 30.43
N MET A 7 7.91 17.60 31.59
CA MET A 7 7.05 16.42 31.73
C MET A 7 5.63 16.71 31.20
N LYS A 8 5.11 17.92 31.44
CA LYS A 8 3.80 18.32 30.93
C LYS A 8 3.74 18.21 29.41
N ARG A 9 4.71 18.77 28.67
CA ARG A 9 4.76 18.67 27.21
C ARG A 9 4.85 17.22 26.75
N GLN A 10 5.67 16.41 27.41
CA GLN A 10 5.80 14.98 27.09
C GLN A 10 4.46 14.26 27.25
N LEU A 11 3.74 14.51 28.34
CA LEU A 11 2.41 13.94 28.55
C LEU A 11 1.41 14.43 27.49
N ASP A 12 1.39 15.72 27.17
CA ASP A 12 0.52 16.28 26.13
C ASP A 12 0.81 15.62 24.76
N ASP A 13 2.08 15.41 24.43
CA ASP A 13 2.49 14.70 23.22
C ASP A 13 2.02 13.23 23.21
N TYR A 14 2.17 12.50 24.33
CA TYR A 14 1.70 11.12 24.43
C TYR A 14 0.19 11.01 24.33
N TYR A 15 -0.55 11.89 25.01
CA TYR A 15 -2.01 11.91 24.93
C TYR A 15 -2.50 12.21 23.52
N SER A 16 -1.96 13.25 22.88
CA SER A 16 -2.40 13.67 21.55
C SER A 16 -2.00 12.68 20.44
N LYS A 17 -0.78 12.18 20.50
CA LYS A 17 -0.23 11.33 19.44
C LYS A 17 -0.62 9.85 19.55
N PHE A 18 -0.79 9.34 20.79
CA PHE A 18 -0.98 7.91 21.03
C PHE A 18 -2.26 7.60 21.82
N TYR A 19 -2.37 8.00 23.08
CA TYR A 19 -3.43 7.51 23.96
C TYR A 19 -4.84 7.86 23.49
N ASN A 20 -5.08 9.07 23.05
CA ASN A 20 -6.41 9.47 22.55
C ASN A 20 -6.82 8.70 21.29
N LYS A 21 -5.86 8.43 20.41
CA LYS A 21 -6.12 7.64 19.19
C LYS A 21 -6.43 6.18 19.54
N LEU A 22 -5.64 5.59 20.45
CA LEU A 22 -5.84 4.22 20.91
C LEU A 22 -7.16 4.05 21.67
N ALA A 23 -7.52 5.01 22.54
CA ALA A 23 -8.78 4.99 23.27
C ALA A 23 -9.99 5.03 22.33
N LYS A 24 -9.96 5.94 21.32
CA LYS A 24 -11.02 6.02 20.31
C LYS A 24 -11.14 4.72 19.52
N ARG A 25 -10.00 4.14 19.13
CA ARG A 25 -9.99 2.86 18.43
C ARG A 25 -10.51 1.72 19.29
N PHE A 26 -10.08 1.63 20.54
CA PHE A 26 -10.59 0.63 21.49
C PHE A 26 -12.11 0.74 21.63
N SER A 27 -12.64 1.94 21.84
CA SER A 27 -14.08 2.18 21.95
C SER A 27 -14.83 1.75 20.68
N ALA A 28 -14.28 2.03 19.49
CA ALA A 28 -14.89 1.62 18.22
C ALA A 28 -14.88 0.09 18.03
N LEU A 29 -13.80 -0.58 18.41
CA LEU A 29 -13.67 -2.03 18.28
C LEU A 29 -14.50 -2.81 19.30
N SER A 30 -14.67 -2.27 20.52
CA SER A 30 -15.42 -2.91 21.61
C SER A 30 -16.92 -2.60 21.61
N ALA A 31 -17.36 -1.64 20.80
CA ALA A 31 -18.77 -1.31 20.68
C ALA A 31 -19.61 -2.47 20.12
N ASN A 32 -20.88 -2.53 20.50
CA ASN A 32 -21.86 -3.49 19.99
C ASN A 32 -21.36 -4.96 20.04
N ASP A 33 -20.92 -5.39 21.21
CA ASP A 33 -20.38 -6.74 21.40
C ASP A 33 -19.20 -7.08 20.45
N ASN A 34 -18.29 -6.13 20.31
CA ASN A 34 -17.10 -6.24 19.44
C ASN A 34 -17.44 -6.46 17.94
N ALA A 35 -18.57 -5.96 17.47
CA ALA A 35 -19.02 -6.20 16.09
C ALA A 35 -17.95 -5.79 15.06
N LYS A 36 -17.30 -4.64 15.25
CA LYS A 36 -16.24 -4.18 14.33
C LYS A 36 -14.98 -5.05 14.38
N ALA A 37 -14.61 -5.53 15.54
CA ALA A 37 -13.47 -6.45 15.67
C ALA A 37 -13.77 -7.80 15.00
N LYS A 38 -14.99 -8.32 15.13
CA LYS A 38 -15.44 -9.54 14.45
C LYS A 38 -15.46 -9.37 12.93
N GLU A 39 -15.94 -8.22 12.44
CA GLU A 39 -15.92 -7.88 11.01
C GLU A 39 -14.49 -7.88 10.43
N ILE A 40 -13.54 -7.23 11.10
CA ILE A 40 -12.14 -7.19 10.68
C ILE A 40 -11.52 -8.61 10.71
N ALA A 41 -11.84 -9.41 11.71
CA ALA A 41 -11.37 -10.79 11.80
C ALA A 41 -11.88 -11.63 10.62
N ALA A 42 -13.19 -11.60 10.36
CA ALA A 42 -13.80 -12.29 9.23
C ALA A 42 -13.21 -11.84 7.88
N TRP A 43 -13.01 -10.53 7.70
CA TRP A 43 -12.35 -10.00 6.52
C TRP A 43 -10.92 -10.54 6.35
N LYS A 44 -10.14 -10.62 7.44
CA LYS A 44 -8.78 -11.20 7.40
C LYS A 44 -8.81 -12.67 6.98
N GLU A 45 -9.72 -13.45 7.53
CA GLU A 45 -9.90 -14.87 7.18
C GLU A 45 -10.29 -15.02 5.70
N GLU A 46 -11.19 -14.19 5.21
CA GLU A 46 -11.59 -14.20 3.79
C GLU A 46 -10.41 -13.87 2.88
N VAL A 47 -9.63 -12.83 3.20
CA VAL A 47 -8.43 -12.48 2.43
C VAL A 47 -7.41 -13.63 2.43
N VAL A 48 -7.12 -14.23 3.57
CA VAL A 48 -6.19 -15.37 3.68
C VAL A 48 -6.63 -16.52 2.79
N SER A 49 -7.92 -16.87 2.82
CA SER A 49 -8.47 -18.00 2.05
C SER A 49 -8.38 -17.80 0.53
N LYS A 50 -8.38 -16.56 0.06
CA LYS A 50 -8.38 -16.21 -1.37
C LYS A 50 -7.03 -15.67 -1.88
N TRP A 51 -6.11 -15.31 -0.99
CA TRP A 51 -4.87 -14.59 -1.32
C TRP A 51 -4.07 -15.22 -2.45
N ASP A 52 -3.87 -16.53 -2.38
CA ASP A 52 -3.07 -17.25 -3.38
C ASP A 52 -3.81 -17.48 -4.70
N SER A 53 -5.14 -17.35 -4.69
CA SER A 53 -5.99 -17.47 -5.88
C SER A 53 -6.14 -16.17 -6.67
N ILE A 54 -5.71 -15.02 -6.13
CA ILE A 54 -5.74 -13.74 -6.84
C ILE A 54 -4.87 -13.81 -8.08
N GLU A 55 -5.38 -13.38 -9.22
CA GLU A 55 -4.71 -13.49 -10.51
C GLU A 55 -4.54 -12.13 -11.18
N VAL A 56 -3.36 -11.90 -11.74
CA VAL A 56 -3.12 -10.84 -12.71
C VAL A 56 -3.59 -11.35 -14.07
N VAL A 57 -4.74 -10.85 -14.52
CA VAL A 57 -5.38 -11.28 -15.79
C VAL A 57 -4.66 -10.67 -16.99
N SER A 58 -4.30 -9.39 -16.89
CA SER A 58 -3.51 -8.71 -17.91
C SER A 58 -2.78 -7.51 -17.31
N TYR A 59 -1.75 -7.09 -18.00
CA TYR A 59 -1.03 -5.87 -17.66
C TYR A 59 -0.53 -5.16 -18.92
N ASP A 60 -0.46 -3.85 -18.84
CA ASP A 60 0.25 -2.98 -19.77
C ASP A 60 1.27 -2.17 -18.97
N LYS A 61 2.53 -2.51 -19.12
CA LYS A 61 3.67 -1.84 -18.44
C LYS A 61 4.23 -0.68 -19.26
N CYS A 62 3.62 -0.36 -20.40
CA CYS A 62 4.21 0.50 -21.42
C CYS A 62 5.53 -0.09 -21.98
N GLU A 63 5.57 -0.43 -23.26
CA GLU A 63 6.74 -1.10 -23.86
C GLU A 63 8.05 -0.31 -23.65
N GLU A 64 7.95 1.01 -23.53
CA GLU A 64 9.10 1.88 -23.29
C GLU A 64 9.74 1.66 -21.92
N LEU A 65 8.96 1.28 -20.88
CA LEU A 65 9.50 0.96 -19.55
C LEU A 65 10.27 -0.38 -19.51
N LEU A 66 10.09 -1.22 -20.53
CA LEU A 66 10.83 -2.47 -20.69
C LEU A 66 12.18 -2.24 -21.38
N GLN A 67 12.43 -1.04 -21.91
CA GLN A 67 13.70 -0.67 -22.53
C GLN A 67 14.75 -0.36 -21.46
N ALA A 68 16.02 -0.57 -21.82
CA ALA A 68 17.15 -0.30 -20.93
C ALA A 68 17.33 1.18 -20.56
N THR A 69 16.69 2.09 -21.31
CA THR A 69 16.79 3.52 -21.08
C THR A 69 15.41 4.15 -21.27
N ILE A 70 14.96 4.89 -20.26
CA ILE A 70 13.72 5.68 -20.29
C ILE A 70 14.05 7.16 -20.18
N GLU A 71 13.21 8.00 -20.79
CA GLU A 71 13.40 9.47 -20.77
C GLU A 71 13.04 10.04 -19.40
N SER A 72 13.96 10.81 -18.82
CA SER A 72 13.69 11.56 -17.60
C SER A 72 12.62 12.64 -17.87
N GLY A 73 11.69 12.79 -16.93
CA GLY A 73 10.61 13.76 -17.03
C GLY A 73 9.41 13.32 -17.85
N LYS A 74 9.48 12.22 -18.60
CA LYS A 74 8.34 11.65 -19.33
C LYS A 74 7.42 10.88 -18.37
N GLU A 75 6.11 11.02 -18.55
CA GLU A 75 5.09 10.29 -17.80
C GLU A 75 4.72 8.99 -18.53
N TYR A 76 4.73 7.89 -17.80
CA TYR A 76 4.37 6.56 -18.26
C TYR A 76 3.13 6.08 -17.54
N THR A 77 2.16 5.58 -18.27
CA THR A 77 0.95 4.99 -17.68
C THR A 77 1.09 3.49 -17.63
N ILE A 78 0.90 2.92 -16.43
CA ILE A 78 0.98 1.48 -16.20
C ILE A 78 -0.38 1.01 -15.73
N THR A 79 -0.87 -0.08 -16.34
CA THR A 79 -2.19 -0.64 -16.04
C THR A 79 -2.07 -2.12 -15.70
N TYR A 80 -2.79 -2.54 -14.67
CA TYR A 80 -2.97 -3.94 -14.29
C TYR A 80 -4.45 -4.26 -14.18
N VAL A 81 -4.87 -5.41 -14.72
CA VAL A 81 -6.20 -5.98 -14.49
C VAL A 81 -6.04 -7.19 -13.58
N ILE A 82 -6.66 -7.13 -12.41
CA ILE A 82 -6.55 -8.14 -11.37
C ILE A 82 -7.93 -8.73 -11.09
N ASP A 83 -8.04 -10.05 -11.07
CA ASP A 83 -9.19 -10.77 -10.53
C ASP A 83 -9.02 -10.92 -9.02
N GLU A 84 -9.74 -10.10 -8.26
CA GLU A 84 -9.71 -10.10 -6.78
C GLU A 84 -10.49 -11.27 -6.16
N LYS A 85 -11.03 -12.19 -6.95
CA LYS A 85 -11.83 -13.35 -6.48
C LYS A 85 -13.00 -12.95 -5.55
N GLY A 86 -13.52 -11.75 -5.74
CA GLY A 86 -14.66 -11.23 -4.97
C GLY A 86 -14.29 -10.61 -3.62
N LEU A 87 -13.04 -10.19 -3.42
CA LEU A 87 -12.60 -9.49 -2.19
C LEU A 87 -13.05 -8.03 -2.10
N ASN A 88 -13.72 -7.50 -3.15
CA ASN A 88 -14.42 -6.22 -3.13
C ASN A 88 -13.57 -5.00 -2.70
N ASP A 89 -12.49 -4.72 -3.44
CA ASP A 89 -11.58 -3.59 -3.18
C ASP A 89 -10.69 -3.79 -1.93
N ALA A 90 -10.47 -5.04 -1.55
CA ALA A 90 -9.59 -5.38 -0.43
C ALA A 90 -8.09 -5.42 -0.81
N ILE A 91 -7.75 -5.07 -2.06
CA ILE A 91 -6.39 -5.13 -2.58
C ILE A 91 -5.87 -3.73 -2.86
N GLY A 92 -4.66 -3.46 -2.41
CA GLY A 92 -3.85 -2.32 -2.82
C GLY A 92 -2.71 -2.77 -3.72
N LEU A 93 -2.37 -1.95 -4.71
CA LEU A 93 -1.23 -2.14 -5.60
C LEU A 93 -0.34 -0.91 -5.56
N GLU A 94 0.97 -1.09 -5.50
CA GLU A 94 1.97 -0.02 -5.51
C GLU A 94 3.08 -0.32 -6.51
N LEU A 95 3.55 0.71 -7.16
CA LEU A 95 4.80 0.74 -7.90
C LEU A 95 5.90 1.20 -6.92
N VAL A 96 6.97 0.44 -6.85
CA VAL A 96 8.13 0.73 -6.01
C VAL A 96 9.35 0.90 -6.89
N THR A 97 9.90 2.10 -6.92
CA THR A 97 11.14 2.40 -7.61
C THR A 97 12.29 2.37 -6.63
N THR A 98 13.36 1.65 -6.99
CA THR A 98 14.57 1.54 -6.17
C THR A 98 15.81 1.90 -7.00
N TYR A 99 16.87 2.28 -6.31
CA TYR A 99 18.20 2.48 -6.90
C TYR A 99 19.26 1.81 -6.05
N THR A 100 20.39 1.50 -6.65
CA THR A 100 21.55 0.97 -5.93
C THR A 100 22.48 2.12 -5.57
N ALA A 101 22.71 2.34 -4.27
CA ALA A 101 23.63 3.37 -3.81
C ALA A 101 25.10 2.94 -3.96
N GLY A 102 26.05 3.87 -3.71
CA GLY A 102 27.47 3.60 -3.81
C GLY A 102 28.01 2.54 -2.83
N ASP A 103 27.25 2.20 -1.80
CA ASP A 103 27.53 1.10 -0.85
C ASP A 103 27.05 -0.28 -1.34
N GLY A 104 26.50 -0.36 -2.55
CA GLY A 104 25.94 -1.57 -3.13
C GLY A 104 24.55 -1.97 -2.61
N LYS A 105 23.95 -1.20 -1.71
CA LYS A 105 22.62 -1.49 -1.17
C LYS A 105 21.52 -0.86 -2.01
N GLN A 106 20.38 -1.54 -2.03
CA GLN A 106 19.17 -1.00 -2.64
C GLN A 106 18.43 -0.07 -1.69
N HIS A 107 18.08 1.10 -2.20
CA HIS A 107 17.29 2.11 -1.49
C HIS A 107 16.01 2.39 -2.26
N VAL A 108 14.93 2.66 -1.52
CA VAL A 108 13.66 3.09 -2.12
C VAL A 108 13.80 4.53 -2.59
N TYR A 109 13.50 4.77 -3.86
CA TYR A 109 13.44 6.10 -4.46
C TYR A 109 12.02 6.68 -4.34
N SER A 110 11.02 5.94 -4.83
CA SER A 110 9.60 6.31 -4.72
C SER A 110 8.70 5.11 -4.49
N VAL A 111 7.51 5.38 -3.93
CA VAL A 111 6.41 4.44 -3.82
C VAL A 111 5.15 5.14 -4.30
N GLU A 112 4.55 4.65 -5.35
CA GLU A 112 3.41 5.26 -6.01
C GLU A 112 2.22 4.30 -5.98
N PRO A 113 1.11 4.67 -5.31
CA PRO A 113 -0.07 3.83 -5.25
C PRO A 113 -0.81 3.83 -6.59
N PHE A 114 -1.31 2.66 -7.00
CA PHE A 114 -2.26 2.57 -8.09
C PHE A 114 -3.65 3.02 -7.66
N SER A 115 -4.36 3.65 -8.58
CA SER A 115 -5.77 3.96 -8.44
C SER A 115 -6.62 2.95 -9.20
N VAL A 116 -7.77 2.57 -8.64
CA VAL A 116 -8.76 1.76 -9.35
C VAL A 116 -9.52 2.66 -10.32
N VAL A 117 -9.38 2.39 -11.62
CA VAL A 117 -10.02 3.19 -12.69
C VAL A 117 -11.26 2.50 -13.27
N LYS A 118 -11.37 1.18 -13.11
CA LYS A 118 -12.52 0.42 -13.59
C LYS A 118 -12.78 -0.79 -12.70
N LYS A 119 -14.07 -1.14 -12.52
CA LYS A 119 -14.53 -2.33 -11.81
C LYS A 119 -15.56 -3.08 -12.65
N GLU A 120 -15.34 -4.35 -12.92
CA GLU A 120 -16.22 -5.21 -13.70
C GLU A 120 -16.38 -6.57 -13.00
N GLY A 121 -17.37 -6.68 -12.14
CA GLY A 121 -17.57 -7.87 -11.33
C GLY A 121 -16.39 -8.09 -10.37
N LYS A 122 -15.61 -9.16 -10.60
CA LYS A 122 -14.41 -9.50 -9.82
C LYS A 122 -13.12 -8.89 -10.38
N LEU A 123 -13.20 -8.26 -11.56
CA LEU A 123 -12.05 -7.67 -12.24
C LEU A 123 -11.92 -6.21 -11.87
N TYR A 124 -10.75 -5.85 -11.38
CA TYR A 124 -10.38 -4.48 -11.03
C TYR A 124 -9.24 -4.02 -11.92
N THR A 125 -9.41 -2.88 -12.58
CA THR A 125 -8.36 -2.24 -13.37
C THR A 125 -7.67 -1.20 -12.51
N PHE A 126 -6.40 -1.44 -12.24
CA PHE A 126 -5.52 -0.55 -11.49
C PHE A 126 -4.63 0.23 -12.46
N GLN A 127 -4.46 1.52 -12.22
CA GLN A 127 -3.62 2.38 -13.03
C GLN A 127 -2.76 3.29 -12.17
N VAL A 128 -1.51 3.51 -12.58
CA VAL A 128 -0.60 4.51 -12.01
C VAL A 128 0.07 5.28 -13.14
N LYS A 129 0.34 6.54 -12.88
CA LYS A 129 1.19 7.40 -13.72
C LYS A 129 2.55 7.51 -13.05
N HIS A 130 3.57 7.04 -13.75
CA HIS A 130 4.93 7.00 -13.25
C HIS A 130 5.81 7.99 -14.00
N LYS A 131 6.60 8.76 -13.26
CA LYS A 131 7.53 9.75 -13.81
C LYS A 131 8.83 9.74 -13.03
N LEU A 132 9.94 9.53 -13.71
CA LEU A 132 11.27 9.68 -13.15
C LEU A 132 11.80 11.09 -13.43
N GLU A 133 12.01 11.86 -12.38
CA GLU A 133 12.52 13.25 -12.50
C GLU A 133 14.04 13.29 -12.70
N ASN A 134 14.75 12.29 -12.18
CA ASN A 134 16.20 12.24 -12.19
C ASN A 134 16.72 11.17 -13.15
N ALA A 135 17.84 11.49 -13.83
CA ALA A 135 18.59 10.47 -14.56
C ALA A 135 19.30 9.52 -13.60
N GLY A 136 19.35 8.25 -13.95
CA GLY A 136 20.00 7.22 -13.11
C GLY A 136 19.62 5.81 -13.50
N SER A 137 20.18 4.85 -12.78
CA SER A 137 19.81 3.45 -12.92
C SER A 137 18.81 3.08 -11.82
N PHE A 138 17.56 2.83 -12.22
CA PHE A 138 16.46 2.49 -11.33
C PHE A 138 15.94 1.10 -11.65
N LYS A 139 15.39 0.44 -10.61
CA LYS A 139 14.62 -0.78 -10.76
C LYS A 139 13.18 -0.50 -10.35
N VAL A 140 12.24 -0.94 -11.17
CA VAL A 140 10.81 -0.83 -10.92
C VAL A 140 10.27 -2.20 -10.55
N SER A 141 9.51 -2.27 -9.48
CA SER A 141 8.84 -3.48 -9.01
C SER A 141 7.42 -3.12 -8.58
N TYR A 142 6.54 -4.09 -8.60
CA TYR A 142 5.14 -3.91 -8.23
C TYR A 142 4.84 -4.79 -7.04
N ARG A 143 4.11 -4.26 -6.07
CA ARG A 143 3.67 -5.06 -4.92
C ARG A 143 2.19 -4.92 -4.67
N MET A 144 1.56 -6.05 -4.43
CA MET A 144 0.17 -6.16 -4.02
C MET A 144 0.12 -6.43 -2.52
N PHE A 145 -0.85 -5.85 -1.83
CA PHE A 145 -1.07 -6.03 -0.40
C PHE A 145 -2.55 -5.90 -0.05
N PRO A 146 -3.03 -6.49 1.07
CA PRO A 146 -4.38 -6.29 1.55
C PRO A 146 -4.60 -4.85 2.00
N LYS A 147 -5.74 -4.26 1.61
CA LYS A 147 -6.12 -2.89 1.91
C LYS A 147 -7.44 -2.87 2.68
N ASN A 148 -7.41 -2.29 3.88
CA ASN A 148 -8.61 -2.07 4.67
C ASN A 148 -8.42 -0.80 5.51
N SER A 149 -9.37 0.13 5.42
CA SER A 149 -9.33 1.41 6.13
C SER A 149 -9.44 1.28 7.65
N ASP A 150 -9.95 0.15 8.13
CA ASP A 150 -10.09 -0.14 9.55
C ASP A 150 -8.81 -0.69 10.19
N LEU A 151 -7.80 -1.03 9.40
CA LEU A 151 -6.47 -1.36 9.92
C LEU A 151 -5.70 -0.08 10.25
N PRO A 152 -5.12 0.04 11.45
CA PRO A 152 -4.35 1.24 11.85
C PRO A 152 -3.06 1.38 11.05
N HIS A 153 -2.48 0.26 10.64
CA HIS A 153 -1.28 0.19 9.84
C HIS A 153 -1.30 -1.09 9.00
N ARG A 154 -0.73 -1.04 7.79
CA ARG A 154 -0.70 -2.24 6.92
C ARG A 154 0.15 -3.38 7.51
N GLN A 155 1.08 -3.11 8.43
CA GLN A 155 1.83 -4.13 9.18
C GLN A 155 0.98 -4.97 10.14
N ASP A 156 -0.24 -4.55 10.45
CA ASP A 156 -1.18 -5.36 11.24
C ASP A 156 -1.71 -6.57 10.48
N PHE A 157 -1.47 -6.62 9.16
CA PHE A 157 -1.82 -7.73 8.30
C PHE A 157 -0.81 -7.85 7.15
N CYS A 158 0.31 -8.52 7.42
CA CYS A 158 1.55 -8.50 6.62
C CYS A 158 1.53 -9.44 5.40
N TYR A 159 0.49 -9.43 4.58
CA TYR A 159 0.49 -10.13 3.31
C TYR A 159 1.05 -9.21 2.22
N VAL A 160 1.98 -9.73 1.43
CA VAL A 160 2.58 -9.02 0.30
C VAL A 160 2.91 -10.02 -0.82
N ARG A 161 2.60 -9.65 -2.06
CA ARG A 161 3.06 -10.35 -3.25
C ARG A 161 3.76 -9.36 -4.18
N TRP A 162 4.98 -9.71 -4.59
CA TRP A 162 5.76 -8.93 -5.54
C TRP A 162 5.61 -9.46 -6.96
N PHE A 163 5.57 -8.53 -7.92
CA PHE A 163 5.65 -8.77 -9.35
C PHE A 163 6.87 -8.05 -9.92
N VAL A 164 7.54 -8.63 -10.88
CA VAL A 164 8.73 -8.04 -11.54
C VAL A 164 8.45 -7.83 -13.01
#